data_3629719f1ae6730d7f9bb54e61c20a7b
#
_entry.id   3629719f1ae6730d7f9bb54e61c20a7b
#
_cell.length_a   1.000
_cell.length_b   1.000
_cell.length_c   1.000
_cell.angle_alpha   90.00
_cell.angle_beta   90.00
_cell.angle_gamma   90.00
#
_symmetry.space_group_name_H-M   'P 1'
#
loop_
_entity.id
_entity.type
_entity.pdbx_description
1 polymer ?
#
loop_
_entity_poly.entity_id
_entity_poly.type
_entity_poly.pdbx_seq_one_letter_code
_entity_poly.pdbx_strand_id
1 'polypeptide(L)'
;RLNIACGIAHKPKLIFFDEPTVAVDPQSRNKILEGIQKLNEEGATIVYTTHYMEEAEQICTRIAIMDKGQQIAIGTKDELKKMIKNTETVSIEIPELQEENLEALGSMEHVYKTEYDEGKLTLNFSGGTHNLIHVLDYLKDKNLVFGRVYSELPTLNDVFLEITGKELR
;
A
#
# COMPACT_ATOMS: atom_id res chain seq x y z
N ARG A 1 -2.64 -25.03 -8.00
CA ARG A 1 -1.24 -25.42 -8.37
C ARG A 1 -1.19 -26.28 -9.62
N LEU A 2 -2.02 -27.34 -9.73
CA LEU A 2 -2.03 -28.20 -10.91
C LEU A 2 -2.39 -27.41 -12.19
N ASN A 3 -3.39 -26.54 -12.14
CA ASN A 3 -3.81 -25.70 -13.27
C ASN A 3 -2.67 -24.80 -13.76
N ILE A 4 -1.91 -24.19 -12.83
CA ILE A 4 -0.74 -23.38 -13.17
C ILE A 4 0.30 -24.25 -13.90
N ALA A 5 0.64 -25.42 -13.36
CA ALA A 5 1.61 -26.31 -13.96
C ALA A 5 1.20 -26.77 -15.38
N CYS A 6 -0.08 -27.08 -15.58
CA CYS A 6 -0.62 -27.41 -16.91
C CYS A 6 -0.53 -26.23 -17.89
N GLY A 7 -0.84 -25.02 -17.42
CA GLY A 7 -0.81 -23.81 -18.24
C GLY A 7 0.58 -23.41 -18.72
N ILE A 8 1.63 -23.71 -17.95
CA ILE A 8 3.01 -23.36 -18.29
C ILE A 8 3.84 -24.48 -18.91
N ALA A 9 3.31 -25.72 -18.95
CA ALA A 9 4.06 -26.92 -19.37
C ALA A 9 4.63 -26.82 -20.81
N HIS A 10 3.96 -26.09 -21.68
CA HIS A 10 4.38 -25.88 -23.09
C HIS A 10 5.26 -24.63 -23.30
N LYS A 11 5.72 -23.99 -22.19
CA LYS A 11 6.58 -22.79 -22.19
C LYS A 11 6.04 -21.65 -23.07
N PRO A 12 4.83 -21.14 -22.77
CA PRO A 12 4.23 -20.08 -23.56
C PRO A 12 5.00 -18.77 -23.40
N LYS A 13 4.97 -17.93 -24.44
CA LYS A 13 5.57 -16.58 -24.42
C LYS A 13 4.68 -15.53 -23.75
N LEU A 14 3.37 -15.80 -23.67
CA LEU A 14 2.37 -14.95 -23.04
C LEU A 14 1.50 -15.80 -22.11
N ILE A 15 1.38 -15.37 -20.87
CA ILE A 15 0.64 -16.09 -19.82
C ILE A 15 -0.34 -15.13 -19.15
N PHE A 16 -1.57 -15.58 -18.98
CA PHE A 16 -2.59 -14.88 -18.20
C PHE A 16 -2.80 -15.66 -16.89
N PHE A 17 -2.54 -14.99 -15.79
CA PHE A 17 -2.88 -15.48 -14.45
C PHE A 17 -4.05 -14.68 -13.91
N ASP A 18 -5.19 -15.32 -13.77
CA ASP A 18 -6.40 -14.71 -13.22
C ASP A 18 -6.56 -15.15 -11.77
N GLU A 19 -6.32 -14.24 -10.82
CA GLU A 19 -6.42 -14.44 -9.38
C GLU A 19 -5.73 -15.75 -8.88
N PRO A 20 -4.47 -16.04 -9.25
CA PRO A 20 -3.89 -17.39 -9.06
C PRO A 20 -3.61 -17.74 -7.60
N THR A 21 -3.70 -16.78 -6.69
CA THR A 21 -3.38 -16.90 -5.25
C THR A 21 -4.62 -16.89 -4.35
N VAL A 22 -5.81 -16.76 -4.92
CA VAL A 22 -7.05 -16.79 -4.15
C VAL A 22 -7.21 -18.14 -3.44
N ALA A 23 -7.60 -18.08 -2.16
CA ALA A 23 -7.77 -19.23 -1.28
C ALA A 23 -6.49 -20.10 -1.10
N VAL A 24 -5.31 -19.50 -1.29
CA VAL A 24 -4.02 -20.16 -1.06
C VAL A 24 -3.40 -19.64 0.25
N ASP A 25 -2.80 -20.55 1.01
CA ASP A 25 -2.08 -20.19 2.23
C ASP A 25 -0.88 -19.26 1.94
N PRO A 26 -0.43 -18.43 2.91
CA PRO A 26 0.62 -17.43 2.68
C PRO A 26 1.93 -18.01 2.17
N GLN A 27 2.34 -19.19 2.69
CA GLN A 27 3.59 -19.83 2.26
C GLN A 27 3.52 -20.30 0.81
N SER A 28 2.37 -20.86 0.42
CA SER A 28 2.11 -21.30 -0.95
C SER A 28 1.96 -20.12 -1.92
N ARG A 29 1.34 -19.02 -1.46
CA ARG A 29 1.24 -17.76 -2.20
C ARG A 29 2.62 -17.25 -2.61
N ASN A 30 3.54 -17.10 -1.64
CA ASN A 30 4.89 -16.64 -1.93
C ASN A 30 5.61 -17.50 -2.97
N LYS A 31 5.48 -18.83 -2.88
CA LYS A 31 6.08 -19.75 -3.87
C LYS A 31 5.47 -19.62 -5.27
N ILE A 32 4.18 -19.28 -5.37
CA ILE A 32 3.53 -19.00 -6.66
C ILE A 32 4.09 -17.71 -7.24
N LEU A 33 4.16 -16.64 -6.45
CA LEU A 33 4.70 -15.35 -6.90
C LEU A 33 6.16 -15.46 -7.34
N GLU A 34 7.01 -16.14 -6.58
CA GLU A 34 8.40 -16.44 -6.97
C GLU A 34 8.47 -17.20 -8.30
N GLY A 35 7.60 -18.20 -8.47
CA GLY A 35 7.52 -18.97 -9.73
C GLY A 35 7.10 -18.11 -10.92
N ILE A 36 6.17 -17.19 -10.73
CA ILE A 36 5.72 -16.24 -11.75
C ILE A 36 6.84 -15.27 -12.13
N GLN A 37 7.57 -14.72 -11.16
CA GLN A 37 8.72 -13.86 -11.42
C GLN A 37 9.78 -14.59 -12.25
N LYS A 38 10.09 -15.85 -11.90
CA LYS A 38 11.04 -16.67 -12.64
C LYS A 38 10.62 -16.90 -14.09
N LEU A 39 9.34 -17.15 -14.36
CA LEU A 39 8.82 -17.28 -15.73
C LEU A 39 9.01 -15.99 -16.53
N ASN A 40 8.84 -14.82 -15.88
CA ASN A 40 9.08 -13.52 -16.52
C ASN A 40 10.57 -13.31 -16.80
N GLU A 41 11.48 -13.66 -15.87
CA GLU A 41 12.93 -13.60 -16.05
C GLU A 41 13.40 -14.53 -17.19
N GLU A 42 12.73 -15.67 -17.38
CA GLU A 42 12.95 -16.59 -18.49
C GLU A 42 12.40 -16.08 -19.84
N GLY A 43 11.77 -14.90 -19.86
CA GLY A 43 11.34 -14.18 -21.07
C GLY A 43 9.84 -14.30 -21.38
N ALA A 44 9.02 -14.86 -20.50
CA ALA A 44 7.58 -14.85 -20.69
C ALA A 44 6.99 -13.48 -20.36
N THR A 45 6.05 -13.00 -21.17
CA THR A 45 5.19 -11.85 -20.85
C THR A 45 4.03 -12.34 -19.98
N ILE A 46 3.79 -11.66 -18.86
CA ILE A 46 2.77 -12.07 -17.90
C ILE A 46 1.73 -10.99 -17.75
N VAL A 47 0.47 -11.36 -17.89
CA VAL A 47 -0.69 -10.56 -17.48
C VAL A 47 -1.24 -11.18 -16.22
N TYR A 48 -1.20 -10.42 -15.13
CA TYR A 48 -1.57 -10.87 -13.79
C TYR A 48 -2.76 -10.05 -13.28
N THR A 49 -3.85 -10.70 -12.92
CA THR A 49 -4.98 -10.05 -12.26
C THR A 49 -5.00 -10.41 -10.78
N THR A 50 -5.26 -9.45 -9.94
CA THR A 50 -5.42 -9.64 -8.49
C THR A 50 -6.18 -8.48 -7.87
N HIS A 51 -6.85 -8.73 -6.76
CA HIS A 51 -7.37 -7.69 -5.87
C HIS A 51 -6.44 -7.44 -4.68
N TYR A 52 -5.33 -8.18 -4.56
CA TYR A 52 -4.29 -7.96 -3.54
C TYR A 52 -3.26 -6.97 -4.07
N MET A 53 -3.34 -5.71 -3.64
CA MET A 53 -2.42 -4.64 -4.10
C MET A 53 -0.96 -4.94 -3.80
N GLU A 54 -0.69 -5.63 -2.69
CA GLU A 54 0.64 -6.06 -2.28
C GLU A 54 1.29 -7.01 -3.30
N GLU A 55 0.52 -7.93 -3.88
CA GLU A 55 1.02 -8.83 -4.93
C GLU A 55 1.39 -8.05 -6.19
N ALA A 56 0.50 -7.15 -6.64
CA ALA A 56 0.76 -6.29 -7.79
C ALA A 56 2.02 -5.44 -7.57
N GLU A 57 2.19 -4.88 -6.37
CA GLU A 57 3.36 -4.08 -5.99
C GLU A 57 4.65 -4.90 -5.97
N GLN A 58 4.56 -6.16 -5.59
CA GLN A 58 5.70 -7.07 -5.49
C GLN A 58 6.21 -7.55 -6.85
N ILE A 59 5.31 -7.95 -7.77
CA ILE A 59 5.72 -8.68 -8.98
C ILE A 59 5.50 -7.92 -10.29
N CYS A 60 4.61 -6.90 -10.32
CA CYS A 60 4.26 -6.22 -11.56
C CYS A 60 5.22 -5.07 -11.88
N THR A 61 5.67 -4.99 -13.13
CA THR A 61 6.47 -3.86 -13.64
C THR A 61 5.59 -2.67 -14.03
N ARG A 62 4.38 -2.94 -14.52
CA ARG A 62 3.34 -1.94 -14.79
C ARG A 62 2.01 -2.45 -14.26
N ILE A 63 1.20 -1.52 -13.76
CA ILE A 63 -0.05 -1.81 -13.08
C ILE A 63 -1.14 -0.96 -13.70
N ALA A 64 -2.26 -1.60 -14.05
CA ALA A 64 -3.48 -0.92 -14.45
C ALA A 64 -4.52 -1.06 -13.32
N ILE A 65 -4.99 0.05 -12.79
CA ILE A 65 -6.07 0.09 -11.80
C ILE A 65 -7.40 0.15 -12.53
N MET A 66 -8.29 -0.78 -12.22
CA MET A 66 -9.62 -0.91 -12.82
C MET A 66 -10.70 -0.68 -11.77
N ASP A 67 -11.72 0.13 -12.06
CA ASP A 67 -12.96 0.20 -11.29
C ASP A 67 -14.15 0.32 -12.23
N LYS A 68 -15.25 -0.36 -11.91
CA LYS A 68 -16.49 -0.37 -12.68
C LYS A 68 -16.31 -0.65 -14.19
N GLY A 69 -15.37 -1.54 -14.52
CA GLY A 69 -15.08 -1.91 -15.91
C GLY A 69 -14.28 -0.86 -16.70
N GLN A 70 -13.78 0.18 -16.05
CA GLN A 70 -12.95 1.21 -16.66
C GLN A 70 -11.54 1.19 -16.11
N GLN A 71 -10.54 1.44 -16.96
CA GLN A 71 -9.17 1.68 -16.53
C GLN A 71 -9.08 3.12 -15.98
N ILE A 72 -8.79 3.25 -14.69
CA ILE A 72 -8.71 4.54 -13.99
C ILE A 72 -7.31 5.12 -14.03
N ALA A 73 -6.31 4.27 -13.83
CA ALA A 73 -4.91 4.66 -13.87
C ALA A 73 -4.05 3.52 -14.43
N ILE A 74 -2.92 3.86 -15.01
CA ILE A 74 -1.91 2.90 -15.47
C ILE A 74 -0.52 3.51 -15.32
N GLY A 75 0.43 2.75 -14.81
CA GLY A 75 1.80 3.20 -14.62
C GLY A 75 2.66 2.18 -13.90
N THR A 76 3.90 2.54 -13.61
CA THR A 76 4.72 1.85 -12.62
C THR A 76 4.19 2.13 -11.21
N LYS A 77 4.58 1.32 -10.23
CA LYS A 77 4.18 1.56 -8.83
C LYS A 77 4.53 2.96 -8.33
N ASP A 78 5.72 3.47 -8.73
CA ASP A 78 6.18 4.78 -8.30
C ASP A 78 5.42 5.93 -9.00
N GLU A 79 5.04 5.75 -10.26
CA GLU A 79 4.19 6.70 -10.97
C GLU A 79 2.80 6.78 -10.34
N LEU A 80 2.21 5.62 -10.02
CA LEU A 80 0.89 5.55 -9.39
C LEU A 80 0.89 6.16 -7.98
N LYS A 81 1.90 5.87 -7.16
CA LYS A 81 2.04 6.46 -5.82
C LYS A 81 2.21 7.97 -5.82
N LYS A 82 2.77 8.55 -6.88
CA LYS A 82 2.87 10.01 -7.06
C LYS A 82 1.55 10.69 -7.46
N MET A 83 0.52 9.93 -7.83
CA MET A 83 -0.78 10.48 -8.22
C MET A 83 -1.63 10.94 -7.03
N ILE A 84 -1.31 10.48 -5.83
CA ILE A 84 -2.05 10.78 -4.60
C ILE A 84 -1.35 11.85 -3.74
N LYS A 85 -2.14 12.51 -2.89
CA LYS A 85 -1.61 13.55 -1.98
C LYS A 85 -0.76 12.96 -0.87
N ASN A 86 -1.09 11.76 -0.41
CA ASN A 86 -0.37 11.13 0.69
C ASN A 86 1.07 10.81 0.28
N THR A 87 2.03 11.38 0.99
CA THR A 87 3.46 11.10 0.78
C THR A 87 4.06 10.30 1.92
N GLU A 88 3.46 10.38 3.11
CA GLU A 88 3.88 9.68 4.33
C GLU A 88 2.70 9.53 5.28
N THR A 89 2.57 8.37 5.91
CA THR A 89 1.62 8.12 7.00
C THR A 89 2.39 7.82 8.27
N VAL A 90 2.18 8.63 9.32
CA VAL A 90 2.77 8.40 10.64
C VAL A 90 1.68 7.89 11.56
N SER A 91 1.88 6.70 12.12
CA SER A 91 0.99 6.06 13.10
C SER A 91 1.69 5.91 14.44
N ILE A 92 1.06 6.35 15.52
CA ILE A 92 1.63 6.35 16.87
C ILE A 92 0.60 5.80 17.86
N GLU A 93 1.03 4.88 18.69
CA GLU A 93 0.21 4.42 19.83
C GLU A 93 0.29 5.44 20.98
N ILE A 94 -0.81 6.12 21.26
CA ILE A 94 -0.94 7.10 22.36
C ILE A 94 -2.20 6.73 23.13
N PRO A 95 -2.09 6.16 24.34
CA PRO A 95 -3.25 5.66 25.09
C PRO A 95 -4.30 6.73 25.39
N GLU A 96 -3.84 7.95 25.69
CA GLU A 96 -4.71 9.08 25.99
C GLU A 96 -4.17 10.33 25.26
N LEU A 97 -4.96 10.87 24.36
CA LEU A 97 -4.66 12.09 23.64
C LEU A 97 -5.79 13.10 23.84
N GLN A 98 -5.47 14.25 24.43
CA GLN A 98 -6.44 15.34 24.63
C GLN A 98 -6.75 16.00 23.30
N GLU A 99 -7.96 16.52 23.15
CA GLU A 99 -8.45 17.13 21.91
C GLU A 99 -7.58 18.31 21.46
N GLU A 100 -7.08 19.12 22.41
CA GLU A 100 -6.13 20.22 22.14
C GLU A 100 -4.84 19.74 21.44
N ASN A 101 -4.28 18.61 21.88
CA ASN A 101 -3.08 18.03 21.28
C ASN A 101 -3.40 17.41 19.92
N LEU A 102 -4.58 16.81 19.74
CA LEU A 102 -5.03 16.29 18.47
C LEU A 102 -5.17 17.39 17.41
N GLU A 103 -5.81 18.53 17.79
CA GLU A 103 -5.93 19.70 16.93
C GLU A 103 -4.56 20.32 16.58
N ALA A 104 -3.66 20.42 17.56
CA ALA A 104 -2.32 20.95 17.33
C ALA A 104 -1.51 20.06 16.36
N LEU A 105 -1.56 18.73 16.54
CA LEU A 105 -0.92 17.78 15.65
C LEU A 105 -1.53 17.82 14.24
N GLY A 106 -2.85 17.95 14.14
CA GLY A 106 -3.56 18.10 12.87
C GLY A 106 -3.26 19.42 12.14
N SER A 107 -2.83 20.45 12.89
CA SER A 107 -2.47 21.77 12.33
C SER A 107 -0.98 21.87 11.96
N MET A 108 -0.20 20.82 12.12
CA MET A 108 1.21 20.80 11.71
C MET A 108 1.36 20.98 10.21
N GLU A 109 2.50 21.53 9.81
CA GLU A 109 2.84 21.74 8.41
C GLU A 109 2.79 20.40 7.64
N HIS A 110 2.20 20.43 6.47
CA HIS A 110 1.99 19.26 5.58
C HIS A 110 1.00 18.19 6.08
N VAL A 111 0.47 18.26 7.29
CA VAL A 111 -0.63 17.38 7.72
C VAL A 111 -1.91 17.79 7.00
N TYR A 112 -2.57 16.84 6.35
CA TYR A 112 -3.84 17.09 5.68
C TYR A 112 -4.98 16.21 6.19
N LYS A 113 -4.66 15.15 6.94
CA LYS A 113 -5.64 14.28 7.57
C LYS A 113 -5.09 13.77 8.90
N THR A 114 -5.94 13.78 9.93
CA THR A 114 -5.64 13.32 11.29
C THR A 114 -6.78 12.45 11.76
N GLU A 115 -6.45 11.29 12.27
CA GLU A 115 -7.39 10.34 12.87
C GLU A 115 -6.85 9.87 14.21
N TYR A 116 -7.72 9.80 15.22
CA TYR A 116 -7.39 9.20 16.50
C TYR A 116 -8.50 8.24 16.90
N ASP A 117 -8.19 6.98 17.00
CA ASP A 117 -9.13 5.92 17.33
C ASP A 117 -8.45 4.85 18.19
N GLU A 118 -9.15 4.40 19.24
CA GLU A 118 -8.71 3.33 20.16
C GLU A 118 -7.25 3.45 20.65
N GLY A 119 -6.78 4.70 20.90
CA GLY A 119 -5.40 4.93 21.37
C GLY A 119 -4.35 4.93 20.26
N LYS A 120 -4.76 4.97 19.00
CA LYS A 120 -3.88 5.09 17.84
C LYS A 120 -4.10 6.41 17.13
N LEU A 121 -3.06 7.23 17.07
CA LEU A 121 -3.01 8.44 16.26
C LEU A 121 -2.49 8.09 14.86
N THR A 122 -3.14 8.57 13.81
CA THR A 122 -2.69 8.48 12.43
C THR A 122 -2.66 9.86 11.80
N LEU A 123 -1.51 10.26 11.29
CA LEU A 123 -1.27 11.51 10.59
C LEU A 123 -0.86 11.23 9.15
N ASN A 124 -1.57 11.83 8.19
CA ASN A 124 -1.24 11.74 6.78
C ASN A 124 -0.61 13.05 6.30
N PHE A 125 0.53 12.96 5.65
CA PHE A 125 1.31 14.11 5.18
C PHE A 125 1.26 14.23 3.65
N SER A 126 1.16 15.46 3.15
CA SER A 126 1.18 15.81 1.73
C SER A 126 2.49 16.51 1.35
N GLY A 127 3.61 15.82 1.55
CA GLY A 127 4.95 16.39 1.35
C GLY A 127 5.69 16.61 2.66
N GLY A 128 6.73 17.47 2.62
CA GLY A 128 7.59 17.73 3.76
C GLY A 128 8.74 16.73 3.90
N THR A 129 9.73 17.14 4.68
CA THR A 129 10.86 16.30 5.10
C THR A 129 10.90 16.26 6.62
N HIS A 130 11.27 15.12 7.18
CA HIS A 130 11.38 14.98 8.64
C HIS A 130 10.05 15.07 9.41
N ASN A 131 8.92 14.81 8.76
CA ASN A 131 7.59 14.90 9.39
C ASN A 131 7.52 14.12 10.71
N LEU A 132 8.01 12.87 10.71
CA LEU A 132 8.08 12.05 11.91
C LEU A 132 8.86 12.73 13.05
N ILE A 133 9.99 13.40 12.75
CA ILE A 133 10.80 14.08 13.75
C ILE A 133 10.00 15.21 14.39
N HIS A 134 9.32 16.04 13.60
CA HIS A 134 8.50 17.14 14.10
C HIS A 134 7.37 16.64 15.01
N VAL A 135 6.73 15.53 14.65
CA VAL A 135 5.72 14.90 15.49
C VAL A 135 6.31 14.43 16.81
N LEU A 136 7.44 13.72 16.77
CA LEU A 136 8.10 13.21 17.99
C LEU A 136 8.61 14.33 18.90
N ASP A 137 9.14 15.41 18.35
CA ASP A 137 9.55 16.59 19.12
C ASP A 137 8.36 17.21 19.84
N TYR A 138 7.21 17.35 19.16
CA TYR A 138 5.98 17.84 19.78
C TYR A 138 5.53 16.95 20.95
N LEU A 139 5.48 15.62 20.72
CA LEU A 139 5.06 14.67 21.77
C LEU A 139 5.98 14.76 22.99
N LYS A 140 7.30 14.89 22.77
CA LYS A 140 8.30 15.03 23.81
C LYS A 140 8.12 16.36 24.57
N ASP A 141 7.94 17.46 23.87
CA ASP A 141 7.79 18.80 24.48
C ASP A 141 6.51 18.88 25.34
N LYS A 142 5.47 18.16 24.95
CA LYS A 142 4.23 18.06 25.72
C LYS A 142 4.27 16.96 26.78
N ASN A 143 5.38 16.23 26.93
CA ASN A 143 5.53 15.07 27.83
C ASN A 143 4.42 14.01 27.65
N LEU A 144 3.96 13.82 26.40
CA LEU A 144 2.96 12.79 26.08
C LEU A 144 3.61 11.42 26.07
N VAL A 145 2.97 10.46 26.72
CA VAL A 145 3.41 9.07 26.73
C VAL A 145 2.91 8.39 25.46
N PHE A 146 3.83 7.80 24.70
CA PHE A 146 3.50 7.06 23.48
C PHE A 146 4.24 5.72 23.45
N GLY A 147 3.68 4.79 22.68
CA GLY A 147 4.22 3.44 22.48
C GLY A 147 4.90 3.30 21.14
N ARG A 148 4.41 2.40 20.31
CA ARG A 148 4.99 2.12 19.00
C ARG A 148 4.75 3.26 18.02
N VAL A 149 5.75 3.49 17.18
CA VAL A 149 5.72 4.50 16.14
C VAL A 149 6.03 3.83 14.80
N TYR A 150 5.21 4.11 13.81
CA TYR A 150 5.40 3.66 12.44
C TYR A 150 5.39 4.86 11.52
N SER A 151 6.30 4.90 10.56
CA SER A 151 6.28 5.83 9.43
C SER A 151 6.33 5.00 8.16
N GLU A 152 5.35 5.16 7.31
CA GLU A 152 5.15 4.35 6.13
C GLU A 152 4.95 5.25 4.90
N LEU A 153 5.58 4.86 3.80
CA LEU A 153 5.31 5.45 2.49
C LEU A 153 3.98 4.93 1.95
N PRO A 154 3.31 5.69 1.07
CA PRO A 154 2.04 5.26 0.51
C PRO A 154 2.16 3.92 -0.22
N THR A 155 1.13 3.11 -0.09
CA THR A 155 0.97 1.82 -0.75
C THR A 155 0.09 1.96 -1.99
N LEU A 156 0.04 0.93 -2.84
CA LEU A 156 -0.95 0.90 -3.93
C LEU A 156 -2.38 0.82 -3.41
N ASN A 157 -2.58 0.31 -2.20
CA ASN A 157 -3.89 0.33 -1.55
C ASN A 157 -4.35 1.76 -1.27
N ASP A 158 -3.47 2.63 -0.78
CA ASP A 158 -3.76 4.05 -0.57
C ASP A 158 -4.09 4.74 -1.90
N VAL A 159 -3.35 4.41 -2.96
CA VAL A 159 -3.64 4.91 -4.31
C VAL A 159 -5.03 4.50 -4.76
N PHE A 160 -5.37 3.22 -4.61
CA PHE A 160 -6.69 2.70 -4.98
C PHE A 160 -7.82 3.40 -4.22
N LEU A 161 -7.68 3.52 -2.88
CA LEU A 161 -8.66 4.17 -2.02
C LEU A 161 -8.86 5.64 -2.39
N GLU A 162 -7.78 6.40 -2.59
CA GLU A 162 -7.87 7.82 -2.89
C GLU A 162 -8.49 8.08 -4.27
N ILE A 163 -8.13 7.28 -5.29
CA ILE A 163 -8.62 7.46 -6.66
C ILE A 163 -10.09 6.97 -6.81
N THR A 164 -10.46 5.88 -6.14
CA THR A 164 -11.80 5.29 -6.27
C THR A 164 -12.79 5.79 -5.22
N GLY A 165 -12.29 6.32 -4.10
CA GLY A 165 -13.09 6.72 -2.95
C GLY A 165 -13.75 5.53 -2.23
N LYS A 166 -13.20 4.32 -2.36
CA LYS A 166 -13.76 3.08 -1.81
C LYS A 166 -12.71 2.29 -1.05
N GLU A 167 -13.09 1.72 0.07
CA GLU A 167 -12.31 0.69 0.74
C GLU A 167 -12.39 -0.65 -0.03
N LEU A 168 -11.27 -1.35 -0.12
CA LEU A 168 -11.24 -2.73 -0.62
C LEU A 168 -12.03 -3.61 0.35
N ARG A 169 -12.96 -4.39 -0.17
CA ARG A 169 -13.75 -5.36 0.60
C ARG A 169 -12.99 -6.66 0.76
#